data_d66f5745680b66d6fa68f4ed47017514
#
_entry.id   d66f5745680b66d6fa68f4ed47017514
#
_cell.length_a   1.000
_cell.length_b   1.000
_cell.length_c   1.000
_cell.angle_alpha   90.00
_cell.angle_beta   90.00
_cell.angle_gamma   90.00
#
_symmetry.space_group_name_H-M   'P 1'
#
loop_
_entity.id
_entity.type
_entity.pdbx_description
1 polymer ?
#
loop_
_entity_poly.entity_id
_entity_poly.type
_entity_poly.pdbx_seq_one_letter_code
_entity_poly.pdbx_strand_id
1 'polypeptide(L)' 'MQIELSAEEVGFLRQALDNYMPELDYELARVKRPRDRHGLVLLAQALRRVRNRLDEVTLTSGTDLAGAVP' A
#
# COMPACT_ATOMS: atom_id res chain seq x y z
N MET A 1 -12.56 -10.97 -5.70
CA MET A 1 -13.21 -10.08 -4.73
C MET A 1 -13.02 -8.65 -5.13
N GLN A 2 -14.10 -7.91 -5.23
CA GLN A 2 -14.04 -6.48 -5.51
C GLN A 2 -14.38 -5.69 -4.25
N ILE A 3 -13.62 -4.64 -4.00
CA ILE A 3 -13.86 -3.74 -2.88
C ILE A 3 -14.02 -2.34 -3.45
N GLU A 4 -15.13 -1.71 -3.13
CA GLU A 4 -15.34 -0.32 -3.50
C GLU A 4 -14.83 0.59 -2.40
N LEU A 5 -13.94 1.49 -2.76
CA LEU A 5 -13.37 2.47 -1.83
C LEU A 5 -13.56 3.86 -2.41
N SER A 6 -13.90 4.81 -1.54
CA SER A 6 -13.93 6.21 -1.94
C SER A 6 -12.49 6.72 -2.11
N ALA A 7 -12.34 7.84 -2.80
CA ALA A 7 -11.02 8.47 -2.98
C ALA A 7 -10.40 8.81 -1.62
N GLU A 8 -11.21 9.22 -0.66
CA GLU A 8 -10.76 9.52 0.69
C GLU A 8 -10.24 8.27 1.39
N GLU A 9 -10.97 7.16 1.27
CA GLU A 9 -10.55 5.89 1.87
C GLU A 9 -9.25 5.38 1.26
N VAL A 10 -9.10 5.50 -0.06
CA VAL A 10 -7.86 5.14 -0.74
C VAL A 10 -6.69 5.97 -0.20
N GLY A 11 -6.90 7.26 -0.01
CA GLY A 11 -5.89 8.15 0.54
C GLY A 11 -5.48 7.76 1.95
N PHE A 12 -6.43 7.41 2.79
CA PHE A 12 -6.14 6.96 4.15
C PHE A 12 -5.36 5.64 4.17
N LEU A 13 -5.76 4.68 3.34
CA LEU A 13 -5.05 3.41 3.24
C LEU A 13 -3.61 3.60 2.75
N ARG A 14 -3.44 4.44 1.74
CA ARG A 14 -2.11 4.75 1.22
C ARG A 14 -1.23 5.36 2.31
N GLN A 15 -1.77 6.31 3.07
CA GLN A 15 -1.05 6.95 4.15
C GLN A 15 -0.67 5.94 5.23
N ALA A 16 -1.60 5.06 5.59
CA ALA A 16 -1.35 4.01 6.59
C ALA A 16 -0.22 3.09 6.12
N LEU A 17 -0.22 2.70 4.85
CA LEU A 17 0.83 1.85 4.30
C LEU A 17 2.17 2.58 4.28
N ASP A 18 2.18 3.85 3.88
CA ASP A 18 3.41 4.64 3.87
C ASP A 18 4.01 4.77 5.27
N ASN A 19 3.17 4.85 6.29
CA ASN A 19 3.63 4.91 7.67
C ASN A 19 4.09 3.54 8.20
N TYR A 20 3.47 2.46 7.73
CA TYR A 20 3.79 1.12 8.20
C TYR A 20 5.03 0.52 7.51
N MET A 21 5.25 0.82 6.25
CA MET A 21 6.36 0.21 5.50
C MET A 21 7.73 0.40 6.15
N PRO A 22 8.09 1.59 6.66
CA PRO A 22 9.36 1.76 7.36
C PRO A 22 9.46 0.90 8.62
N GLU A 23 8.36 0.74 9.36
CA GLU A 23 8.33 -0.12 10.54
C GLU A 23 8.56 -1.57 10.16
N LEU A 24 7.97 -2.00 9.06
CA LEU A 24 8.14 -3.36 8.57
C LEU A 24 9.59 -3.61 8.15
N ASP A 25 10.21 -2.67 7.46
CA ASP A 25 11.62 -2.75 7.09
C ASP A 25 12.51 -2.84 8.34
N TYR A 26 12.19 -2.07 9.36
CA TYR A 26 12.89 -2.11 10.63
C TYR A 26 12.76 -3.49 11.30
N GLU A 27 11.57 -4.06 11.30
CA GLU A 27 11.33 -5.39 11.84
C GLU A 27 12.11 -6.45 11.06
N LEU A 28 12.14 -6.34 9.73
CA LEU A 28 12.89 -7.27 8.89
C LEU A 28 14.39 -7.24 9.23
N ALA A 29 14.92 -6.07 9.53
CA ALA A 29 16.33 -5.92 9.88
C ALA A 29 16.65 -6.55 11.22
N ARG A 30 15.66 -6.64 12.13
CA ARG A 30 15.86 -7.17 13.47
C ARG A 30 15.60 -8.66 13.60
N VAL A 31 14.78 -9.21 12.72
CA VAL A 31 14.40 -10.63 12.80
C VAL A 31 15.57 -11.51 12.39
N LYS A 32 15.95 -12.43 13.29
CA LYS A 32 17.09 -13.32 13.07
C LYS A 32 16.67 -14.70 12.61
N ARG A 33 15.46 -15.13 12.93
CA ARG A 33 14.99 -16.47 12.57
C ARG A 33 14.56 -16.50 11.10
N PRO A 34 15.12 -17.40 10.28
CA PRO A 34 14.77 -17.44 8.84
C PRO A 34 13.28 -17.63 8.58
N ARG A 35 12.58 -18.42 9.40
CA ARG A 35 11.15 -18.67 9.24
C ARG A 35 10.35 -17.39 9.42
N ASP A 36 10.64 -16.65 10.49
CA ASP A 36 9.94 -15.40 10.78
C ASP A 36 10.25 -14.34 9.74
N ARG A 37 11.51 -14.29 9.32
CA ARG A 37 11.94 -13.36 8.29
C ARG A 37 11.23 -13.63 6.96
N HIS A 38 11.07 -14.91 6.61
CA HIS A 38 10.39 -15.30 5.37
C HIS A 38 8.95 -14.79 5.37
N GLY A 39 8.23 -14.98 6.47
CA GLY A 39 6.86 -14.48 6.61
C GLY A 39 6.77 -12.98 6.46
N LEU A 40 7.70 -12.25 7.09
CA LEU A 40 7.73 -10.79 6.98
C LEU A 40 8.08 -10.31 5.57
N VAL A 41 8.98 -11.01 4.89
CA VAL A 41 9.32 -10.68 3.49
C VAL A 41 8.09 -10.83 2.61
N LEU A 42 7.34 -11.92 2.77
CA LEU A 42 6.11 -12.13 2.00
C LEU A 42 5.09 -11.04 2.27
N LEU A 43 4.94 -10.66 3.53
CA LEU A 43 4.03 -9.58 3.91
C LEU A 43 4.46 -8.25 3.30
N ALA A 44 5.75 -7.93 3.36
CA ALA A 44 6.27 -6.71 2.79
C ALA A 44 6.03 -6.65 1.27
N GLN A 45 6.27 -7.76 0.58
CA GLN A 45 6.02 -7.84 -0.86
C GLN A 45 4.55 -7.65 -1.20
N ALA A 46 3.66 -8.27 -0.42
CA ALA A 46 2.22 -8.15 -0.61
C ALA A 46 1.77 -6.71 -0.40
N LEU A 47 2.24 -6.07 0.66
CA LEU A 47 1.87 -4.69 0.97
C LEU A 47 2.39 -3.70 -0.06
N ARG A 48 3.60 -3.93 -0.60
CA ARG A 48 4.11 -3.11 -1.69
C ARG A 48 3.22 -3.18 -2.92
N ARG A 49 2.75 -4.38 -3.26
CA ARG A 49 1.85 -4.56 -4.40
C ARG A 49 0.53 -3.82 -4.17
N VAL A 50 -0.02 -3.92 -2.95
CA VAL A 50 -1.24 -3.20 -2.61
C VAL A 50 -1.02 -1.70 -2.72
N ARG A 51 0.08 -1.20 -2.20
CA ARG A 51 0.43 0.23 -2.27
C ARG A 51 0.52 0.69 -3.72
N ASN A 52 1.17 -0.09 -4.57
CA ASN A 52 1.28 0.25 -5.99
C ASN A 52 -0.09 0.32 -6.67
N ARG A 53 -0.99 -0.60 -6.32
CA ARG A 53 -2.35 -0.58 -6.83
C ARG A 53 -3.12 0.65 -6.35
N LEU A 54 -2.92 1.05 -5.10
CA LEU A 54 -3.55 2.25 -4.57
C LEU A 54 -3.04 3.50 -5.28
N ASP A 55 -1.75 3.54 -5.61
CA ASP A 55 -1.19 4.64 -6.40
C ASP A 55 -1.84 4.72 -7.77
N GLU A 56 -2.02 3.60 -8.43
CA GLU A 56 -2.69 3.55 -9.74
C GLU A 56 -4.13 4.07 -9.65
N VAL A 57 -4.86 3.64 -8.63
CA VAL A 57 -6.25 4.08 -8.43
C VAL A 57 -6.29 5.59 -8.18
N THR A 58 -5.38 6.09 -7.37
CA THR A 58 -5.31 7.52 -7.07
C THR A 58 -5.02 8.32 -8.33
N LEU A 59 -4.10 7.85 -9.16
CA LEU A 59 -3.77 8.50 -10.43
C LEU A 59 -4.97 8.49 -11.38
N THR A 60 -5.65 7.35 -11.48
CA THR A 60 -6.83 7.22 -12.32
C THR A 60 -7.94 8.16 -11.85
N SER A 61 -8.18 8.22 -10.55
CA SER A 61 -9.18 9.10 -9.97
C SER A 61 -8.83 10.56 -10.23
N GLY A 62 -7.56 10.92 -10.11
CA GLY A 62 -7.09 12.26 -10.41
C GLY A 62 -7.30 12.63 -11.87
N THR A 63 -7.03 11.69 -12.78
CA THR A 63 -7.25 11.88 -14.19
C THR A 63 -8.73 12.05 -14.52
N ASP A 64 -9.57 11.23 -13.91
CA ASP A 64 -11.02 11.31 -14.09
C ASP A 64 -11.56 12.64 -13.60
N LEU A 65 -11.10 13.10 -12.45
CA LEU A 65 -11.50 14.40 -11.90
C LEU A 65 -11.07 15.54 -12.83
N ALA A 66 -9.87 15.46 -13.35
CA ALA A 66 -9.39 16.46 -14.32
C ALA A 66 -10.23 16.46 -15.58
N GLY A 67 -10.67 15.29 -16.01
CA GLY A 67 -11.53 15.15 -17.18
C GLY A 67 -12.96 15.60 -16.93
N ALA A 68 -13.40 15.54 -15.68
CA ALA A 68 -14.77 15.90 -15.31
C ALA A 68 -14.95 17.40 -15.05
N VAL A 69 -13.87 18.12 -14.85
CA VAL A 69 -13.89 19.53 -14.42
C VAL A 69 -13.76 20.53 -15.56
N PRO A 70 -13.39 20.19 -16.74
CA PRO A 70 -13.18 21.15 -17.83
C PRO A 70 -14.37 22.06 -18.11
#